data_0d8b7fc55fe253d3d9b9f5780b956e39
#
_entry.id   0d8b7fc55fe253d3d9b9f5780b956e39
#
_cell.length_a   1.000
_cell.length_b   1.000
_cell.length_c   1.000
_cell.angle_alpha   90.00
_cell.angle_beta   90.00
_cell.angle_gamma   90.00
#
_symmetry.space_group_name_H-M   'P 1'
#
loop_
_entity.id
_entity.type
_entity.pdbx_description
1 polymer ?
#
loop_
_entity_poly.entity_id
_entity_poly.type
_entity_poly.pdbx_seq_one_letter_code
_entity_poly.pdbx_strand_id
1 'polypeptide(L)'
;MRIGISVCSAFPEGDPKTSARHMIERVRAARGADLDSLFVGDHHVTSRPYFQNSPILGRLLAEWNNKPAGALYLLPLWNPVLLAEQIGTGFHYAGKVYPSMFFGWRKKTK
;
A
#
# COMPACT_ATOMS: atom_id res chain seq x y z
N MET A 1 -7.80 21.94 0.81
CA MET A 1 -6.58 21.15 0.51
C MET A 1 -6.83 19.72 0.99
N ARG A 2 -6.40 18.71 0.24
CA ARG A 2 -6.48 17.30 0.67
C ARG A 2 -5.09 16.81 1.04
N ILE A 3 -4.97 16.11 2.16
CA ILE A 3 -3.70 15.62 2.68
C ILE A 3 -3.82 14.10 2.87
N GLY A 4 -2.96 13.36 2.20
CA GLY A 4 -2.87 11.90 2.34
C GLY A 4 -1.56 11.47 2.99
N ILE A 5 -1.49 10.19 3.35
CA ILE A 5 -0.27 9.56 3.85
C ILE A 5 0.08 8.34 3.00
N SER A 6 1.37 8.19 2.71
CA SER A 6 1.92 6.95 2.20
C SER A 6 2.69 6.27 3.34
N VAL A 7 2.24 5.08 3.73
CA VAL A 7 2.86 4.33 4.82
C VAL A 7 3.97 3.44 4.26
N CYS A 8 5.19 3.65 4.74
CA CYS A 8 6.32 2.83 4.37
C CYS A 8 6.14 1.40 4.90
N SER A 9 6.24 0.42 4.01
CA SER A 9 6.11 -1.01 4.33
C SER A 9 7.46 -1.72 4.54
N ALA A 10 8.57 -0.98 4.53
CA ALA A 10 9.87 -1.54 4.89
C ALA A 10 9.87 -1.94 6.38
N PHE A 11 10.46 -3.10 6.65
CA PHE A 11 10.80 -3.46 8.02
C PHE A 11 12.31 -3.69 8.11
N PRO A 12 13.01 -2.96 9.01
CA PRO A 12 14.43 -3.19 9.23
C PRO A 12 14.66 -4.58 9.81
N GLU A 13 15.90 -5.03 9.82
CA GLU A 13 16.28 -6.27 10.49
C GLU A 13 15.72 -6.28 11.91
N GLY A 14 14.86 -7.25 12.20
CA GLY A 14 14.15 -7.33 13.47
C GLY A 14 12.88 -8.15 13.38
N ASP A 15 11.98 -7.94 14.31
CA ASP A 15 10.71 -8.66 14.38
C ASP A 15 9.68 -8.09 13.39
N PRO A 16 9.32 -8.83 12.31
CA PRO A 16 8.32 -8.38 11.35
C PRO A 16 6.96 -8.06 12.00
N LYS A 17 6.60 -8.78 13.05
CA LYS A 17 5.35 -8.58 13.77
C LYS A 17 5.29 -7.21 14.44
N THR A 18 6.39 -6.77 15.02
CA THR A 18 6.50 -5.41 15.59
C THR A 18 6.42 -4.35 14.51
N SER A 19 7.08 -4.55 13.38
CA SER A 19 7.02 -3.62 12.24
C SER A 19 5.60 -3.51 11.65
N ALA A 20 4.89 -4.61 11.54
CA ALA A 20 3.48 -4.60 11.11
C ALA A 20 2.60 -3.84 12.12
N ARG A 21 2.84 -4.00 13.42
CA ARG A 21 2.14 -3.25 14.47
C ARG A 21 2.37 -1.75 14.33
N HIS A 22 3.60 -1.32 14.08
CA HIS A 22 3.91 0.09 13.85
C HIS A 22 3.19 0.66 12.63
N MET A 23 3.05 -0.11 11.54
CA MET A 23 2.25 0.32 10.39
C MET A 23 0.79 0.54 10.77
N ILE A 24 0.20 -0.38 11.54
CA ILE A 24 -1.17 -0.29 12.04
C ILE A 24 -1.35 0.97 12.91
N GLU A 25 -0.41 1.23 13.82
CA GLU A 25 -0.44 2.41 14.69
C GLU A 25 -0.38 3.72 13.90
N ARG A 26 0.46 3.77 12.85
CA ARG A 26 0.53 4.94 11.95
C ARG A 26 -0.80 5.18 11.23
N VAL A 27 -1.45 4.13 10.76
CA VAL A 27 -2.77 4.24 10.09
C VAL A 27 -3.84 4.71 11.07
N ARG A 28 -3.84 4.19 12.31
CA ARG A 28 -4.74 4.67 13.37
C ARG A 28 -4.52 6.15 13.68
N ALA A 29 -3.26 6.56 13.78
CA ALA A 29 -2.91 7.97 14.00
C ALA A 29 -3.36 8.87 12.84
N ALA A 30 -3.13 8.42 11.59
CA ALA A 30 -3.58 9.13 10.40
C ALA A 30 -5.10 9.27 10.33
N ARG A 31 -5.83 8.21 10.67
CA ARG A 31 -7.28 8.24 10.81
C ARG A 31 -7.71 9.22 11.90
N GLY A 32 -7.09 9.19 13.06
CA GLY A 32 -7.37 10.09 14.17
C GLY A 32 -7.09 11.56 13.85
N ALA A 33 -6.10 11.82 12.99
CA ALA A 33 -5.77 13.15 12.46
C ALA A 33 -6.66 13.58 11.28
N ASP A 34 -7.64 12.76 10.91
CA ASP A 34 -8.59 13.02 9.82
C ASP A 34 -7.96 13.19 8.43
N LEU A 35 -6.85 12.49 8.16
CA LEU A 35 -6.22 12.53 6.84
C LEU A 35 -7.15 12.01 5.74
N ASP A 36 -6.97 12.52 4.52
CA ASP A 36 -7.91 12.31 3.41
C ASP A 36 -7.67 11.03 2.61
N SER A 37 -6.47 10.47 2.66
CA SER A 37 -6.16 9.25 1.91
C SER A 37 -4.98 8.46 2.50
N LEU A 38 -4.98 7.15 2.24
CA LEU A 38 -3.96 6.20 2.67
C LEU A 38 -3.38 5.47 1.47
N PHE A 39 -2.06 5.40 1.36
CA PHE A 39 -1.37 4.66 0.32
C PHE A 39 -0.24 3.78 0.87
N VAL A 40 0.03 2.68 0.15
CA VAL A 40 1.21 1.82 0.35
C VAL A 40 1.97 1.66 -0.96
N GLY A 41 3.30 1.52 -0.85
CA GLY A 41 4.18 1.32 -2.00
C GLY A 41 4.28 -0.13 -2.46
N ASP A 42 4.92 -0.34 -3.61
CA ASP A 42 5.23 -1.64 -4.18
C ASP A 42 6.75 -1.80 -4.27
N HIS A 43 7.28 -2.83 -3.64
CA HIS A 43 8.71 -3.09 -3.59
C HIS A 43 8.98 -4.58 -3.73
N HIS A 44 9.80 -4.95 -4.70
CA HIS A 44 10.16 -6.32 -5.01
C HIS A 44 11.68 -6.47 -5.13
N VAL A 45 12.19 -7.60 -4.62
CA VAL A 45 13.62 -7.98 -4.74
C VAL A 45 14.56 -6.83 -4.33
N THR A 46 14.34 -6.29 -3.15
CA THR A 46 15.15 -5.20 -2.58
C THR A 46 16.09 -5.73 -1.52
N SER A 47 17.14 -4.98 -1.21
CA SER A 47 18.08 -5.31 -0.13
C SER A 47 17.46 -5.19 1.27
N ARG A 48 16.36 -4.48 1.39
CA ARG A 48 15.57 -4.37 2.63
C ARG A 48 14.28 -5.16 2.49
N PRO A 49 13.83 -5.85 3.53
CA PRO A 49 12.54 -6.53 3.50
C PRO A 49 11.39 -5.51 3.52
N TYR A 50 10.38 -5.80 2.72
CA TYR A 50 9.13 -5.04 2.64
C TYR A 50 7.94 -5.97 2.75
N PHE A 51 6.91 -5.54 3.47
CA PHE A 51 5.61 -6.18 3.35
C PHE A 51 5.04 -5.94 1.97
N GLN A 52 4.53 -6.99 1.35
CA GLN A 52 3.87 -6.87 0.05
C GLN A 52 2.59 -6.07 0.18
N ASN A 53 2.32 -5.20 -0.80
CA ASN A 53 1.29 -4.18 -0.71
C ASN A 53 -0.12 -4.73 -0.54
N SER A 54 -0.53 -5.75 -1.30
CA SER A 54 -1.91 -6.27 -1.21
C SER A 54 -2.24 -6.87 0.16
N PRO A 55 -1.44 -7.79 0.73
CA PRO A 55 -1.72 -8.33 2.06
C PRO A 55 -1.70 -7.28 3.15
N ILE A 56 -0.70 -6.39 3.14
CA ILE A 56 -0.59 -5.38 4.20
C ILE A 56 -1.69 -4.32 4.07
N LEU A 57 -2.03 -3.90 2.86
CA LEU A 57 -3.13 -2.96 2.65
C LEU A 57 -4.45 -3.55 3.16
N GLY A 58 -4.74 -4.82 2.86
CA GLY A 58 -5.91 -5.51 3.38
C GLY A 58 -6.00 -5.44 4.92
N ARG A 59 -4.88 -5.62 5.60
CA ARG A 59 -4.83 -5.48 7.07
C ARG A 59 -5.02 -4.03 7.52
N LEU A 60 -4.42 -3.07 6.83
CA LEU A 60 -4.50 -1.65 7.18
C LEU A 60 -5.91 -1.08 6.94
N LEU A 61 -6.63 -1.56 5.94
CA LEU A 61 -8.00 -1.14 5.65
C LEU A 61 -8.97 -1.43 6.79
N ALA A 62 -8.71 -2.44 7.61
CA ALA A 62 -9.49 -2.72 8.82
C ALA A 62 -9.39 -1.59 9.87
N GLU A 63 -8.33 -0.81 9.84
CA GLU A 63 -8.10 0.32 10.73
C GLU A 63 -8.43 1.68 10.09
N TRP A 64 -8.60 1.70 8.77
CA TRP A 64 -8.92 2.91 8.02
C TRP A 64 -10.42 3.21 8.09
N ASN A 65 -10.81 4.33 7.57
CA ASN A 65 -12.21 4.73 7.43
C ASN A 65 -12.68 4.57 5.96
N ASN A 66 -13.84 5.10 5.62
CA ASN A 66 -14.39 5.08 4.26
C ASN A 66 -13.73 6.08 3.29
N LYS A 67 -12.62 6.69 3.67
CA LYS A 67 -11.86 7.60 2.81
C LYS A 67 -11.00 6.81 1.82
N PRO A 68 -10.57 7.44 0.71
CA PRO A 68 -9.76 6.79 -0.30
C PRO A 68 -8.52 6.09 0.27
N ALA A 69 -8.30 4.87 -0.19
CA ALA A 69 -7.08 4.13 0.08
C ALA A 69 -6.57 3.50 -1.22
N GLY A 70 -5.29 3.20 -1.30
CA GLY A 70 -4.73 2.61 -2.50
C GLY A 70 -3.35 2.01 -2.30
N ALA A 71 -2.90 1.34 -3.35
CA ALA A 71 -1.55 0.83 -3.46
C ALA A 71 -0.94 1.23 -4.79
N LEU A 72 0.36 1.46 -4.77
CA LEU A 72 1.16 1.57 -5.97
C LEU A 72 1.46 0.17 -6.49
N TYR A 73 1.38 -0.05 -7.79
CA TYR A 73 1.75 -1.30 -8.44
C TYR A 73 2.78 -1.05 -9.54
N LEU A 74 3.89 -1.78 -9.48
CA LEU A 74 4.89 -1.83 -10.54
C LEU A 74 4.40 -2.79 -11.64
N LEU A 75 3.55 -2.31 -12.51
CA LEU A 75 2.78 -3.12 -13.47
C LEU A 75 3.60 -4.16 -14.25
N PRO A 76 4.85 -3.90 -14.68
CA PRO A 76 5.64 -4.92 -15.39
C PRO A 76 5.89 -6.20 -14.60
N LEU A 77 5.70 -6.18 -13.29
CA LEU A 77 5.91 -7.32 -12.38
C LEU A 77 4.60 -8.04 -12.04
N TRP A 78 3.47 -7.56 -12.53
CA TRP A 78 2.16 -8.08 -12.17
C TRP A 78 1.45 -8.74 -13.36
N ASN A 79 0.85 -9.89 -13.14
CA ASN A 79 -0.11 -10.44 -14.09
C ASN A 79 -1.37 -9.56 -14.06
N PRO A 80 -1.81 -9.00 -15.21
CA PRO A 80 -2.91 -8.04 -15.24
C PRO A 80 -4.25 -8.62 -14.79
N VAL A 81 -4.50 -9.89 -15.07
CA VAL A 81 -5.74 -10.57 -14.64
C VAL A 81 -5.77 -10.73 -13.13
N LEU A 82 -4.69 -11.27 -12.54
CA LEU A 82 -4.59 -11.46 -11.09
C LEU A 82 -4.63 -10.12 -10.35
N LEU A 83 -3.99 -9.11 -10.90
CA LEU A 83 -4.03 -7.77 -10.32
C LEU A 83 -5.44 -7.19 -10.33
N ALA A 84 -6.17 -7.33 -11.44
CA ALA A 84 -7.56 -6.88 -11.53
C ALA A 84 -8.46 -7.58 -10.50
N GLU A 85 -8.28 -8.86 -10.26
CA GLU A 85 -9.01 -9.60 -9.23
C GLU A 85 -8.70 -9.10 -7.82
N GLN A 86 -7.42 -8.83 -7.51
CA GLN A 86 -7.01 -8.27 -6.22
C GLN A 86 -7.58 -6.87 -5.99
N ILE A 87 -7.53 -6.01 -7.00
CA ILE A 87 -8.09 -4.66 -6.95
C ILE A 87 -9.62 -4.73 -6.77
N GLY A 88 -10.28 -5.59 -7.52
CA GLY A 88 -11.73 -5.83 -7.39
C GLY A 88 -12.12 -6.25 -5.98
N THR A 89 -11.36 -7.15 -5.37
CA THR A 89 -11.55 -7.57 -3.98
C THR A 89 -11.38 -6.40 -3.01
N GLY A 90 -10.37 -5.56 -3.22
CA GLY A 90 -10.13 -4.37 -2.42
C GLY A 90 -11.29 -3.36 -2.49
N PHE A 91 -11.89 -3.19 -3.67
CA PHE A 91 -13.07 -2.34 -3.86
C PHE A 91 -14.27 -2.80 -3.04
N HIS A 92 -14.53 -4.08 -2.98
CA HIS A 92 -15.64 -4.64 -2.20
C HIS A 92 -15.42 -4.50 -0.69
N TYR A 93 -14.17 -4.53 -0.27
CA TYR A 93 -13.82 -4.47 1.16
C TYR A 93 -13.81 -3.05 1.74
N ALA A 94 -13.37 -2.07 0.96
CA ALA A 94 -13.08 -0.72 1.46
C ALA A 94 -13.96 0.39 0.86
N GLY A 95 -14.88 0.05 -0.03
CA GLY A 95 -15.76 1.01 -0.68
C GLY A 95 -15.09 1.96 -1.68
N LYS A 96 -13.81 2.28 -1.55
CA LYS A 96 -13.04 3.12 -2.49
C LYS A 96 -11.55 2.81 -2.40
N VAL A 97 -11.10 1.79 -3.10
CA VAL A 97 -9.66 1.55 -3.32
C VAL A 97 -9.26 2.12 -4.68
N TYR A 98 -8.24 2.95 -4.70
CA TYR A 98 -7.67 3.49 -5.93
C TYR A 98 -6.35 2.81 -6.24
N PRO A 99 -6.24 2.06 -7.34
CA PRO A 99 -4.95 1.61 -7.81
C PRO A 99 -4.18 2.82 -8.37
N SER A 100 -3.07 3.16 -7.74
CA SER A 100 -2.08 4.02 -8.36
C SER A 100 -1.18 3.16 -9.21
N MET A 101 -1.27 3.31 -10.53
CA MET A 101 -0.49 2.55 -11.49
C MET A 101 0.75 3.35 -11.88
N PHE A 102 1.93 2.78 -11.70
CA PHE A 102 3.17 3.39 -12.16
C PHE A 102 3.68 2.67 -13.41
N PHE A 103 3.63 3.38 -14.55
CA PHE A 103 4.33 3.02 -15.76
C PHE A 103 5.70 3.69 -15.76
N GLY A 104 6.74 3.00 -15.38
CA GLY A 104 8.03 3.64 -15.42
C GLY A 104 9.22 2.76 -15.13
N TRP A 105 9.61 1.95 -16.07
CA TRP A 105 11.02 1.65 -16.24
C TRP A 105 11.54 2.49 -17.42
N ARG A 106 12.14 3.61 -17.13
CA ARG A 106 13.05 4.23 -18.08
C ARG A 106 14.38 3.50 -17.99
N LYS A 107 14.65 2.61 -18.93
CA LYS A 107 16.02 2.15 -19.17
C LYS A 107 16.88 3.41 -19.39
N LYS A 108 17.81 3.71 -18.50
CA LYS A 108 18.85 4.67 -18.79
C LYS A 108 19.69 4.05 -19.91
N THR A 109 19.44 4.45 -21.14
CA THR A 109 20.40 4.26 -22.22
C THR A 109 21.64 5.06 -21.85
N LYS A 110 22.75 4.36 -21.75
CA LYS A 110 24.07 4.99 -21.60
C LYS A 110 24.38 5.83 -22.85
#